data_fc4bf4cabe1723052285692c55a0e34e
#
_entry.id   fc4bf4cabe1723052285692c55a0e34e
#
_cell.length_a   1.000
_cell.length_b   1.000
_cell.length_c   1.000
_cell.angle_alpha   90.00
_cell.angle_beta   90.00
_cell.angle_gamma   90.00
#
_symmetry.space_group_name_H-M   'P 1'
#
loop_
_entity.id
_entity.type
_entity.pdbx_description
1 polymer ?
#
loop_
_entity_poly.entity_id
_entity_poly.type
_entity_poly.pdbx_seq_one_letter_code
_entity_poly.pdbx_strand_id
1 'polypeptide(L)'
;MELELTRVDYTVVGVTNSNCLVLMPGNLPKEQCKVAIVDEDGVLQVFSIKKDEIVLHFKTLPGPPISSLKYVNGSGLNQGKIFVASKNEVRGYSQRGKLFLTFDSGLTEPISTMFVMDNDLFLCGKHIYTHYRDCREVGSYLCGDKIVDVVAFYSTKSRRLMSIIACEGRMCRILEHARVTCSLEVDTSPTILHLHEDDDSRSVLFGTIDGRVGILNVGNLQAFKGWLISNENNSSSINCMDSYDLNGSDTNQLIIGRQDGMIEVYQLSLNLNVEVIQKIFSFDCNERVTALKCGVIGEQGFNEILVTSYTGRVFGLTTQPISTHIDNSEGKYVFSTNSSEKIHKLRVDIEDLKTKILKEREKYQTSTQSFYNELSAIPLLTVNERFILDRESATYTLSIGIPTPIDFILIQCDAKIELMDEQKNSAVVSYTDSKQGNQTLVTYRCQMNVNNLELKVRTTEGERGTLAVYVTPMIQPKCSRKLTYDISTLTTLKNSITKEATKKKIKLEIDMCKYLSISISFYFLIS
;
A
#
# COMPACT_ATOMS: atom_id res chain seq x y z
N MET A 1 -25.37 6.75 -12.57
CA MET A 1 -26.09 5.75 -11.76
C MET A 1 -25.23 5.54 -10.54
N GLU A 2 -25.70 5.82 -9.35
CA GLU A 2 -24.93 5.58 -8.14
C GLU A 2 -24.89 4.07 -7.88
N LEU A 3 -23.71 3.57 -7.54
CA LEU A 3 -23.50 2.17 -7.19
C LEU A 3 -23.78 2.02 -5.69
N GLU A 4 -24.68 1.13 -5.32
CA GLU A 4 -24.95 0.80 -3.93
C GLU A 4 -24.22 -0.49 -3.58
N LEU A 5 -23.32 -0.42 -2.59
CA LEU A 5 -22.59 -1.58 -2.08
C LEU A 5 -22.82 -1.71 -0.58
N THR A 6 -23.00 -2.95 -0.15
CA THR A 6 -23.19 -3.28 1.27
C THR A 6 -21.95 -3.99 1.82
N ARG A 7 -21.56 -3.65 3.05
CA ARG A 7 -20.40 -4.26 3.70
C ARG A 7 -20.77 -5.58 4.38
N VAL A 8 -19.94 -6.59 4.12
CA VAL A 8 -20.00 -7.91 4.78
C VAL A 8 -18.63 -8.22 5.36
N ASP A 9 -18.53 -8.39 6.67
CA ASP A 9 -17.27 -8.74 7.34
C ASP A 9 -17.08 -10.26 7.33
N TYR A 10 -15.94 -10.73 6.83
CA TYR A 10 -15.65 -12.16 6.67
C TYR A 10 -14.75 -12.71 7.76
N THR A 11 -13.55 -12.16 7.91
CA THR A 11 -12.56 -12.69 8.85
C THR A 11 -11.52 -11.65 9.24
N VAL A 12 -10.68 -12.05 10.21
CA VAL A 12 -9.49 -11.31 10.58
C VAL A 12 -8.30 -12.25 10.44
N VAL A 13 -7.28 -11.80 9.71
CA VAL A 13 -5.97 -12.46 9.57
C VAL A 13 -4.92 -11.73 10.41
N GLY A 14 -3.64 -12.07 10.28
CA GLY A 14 -2.57 -11.26 10.87
C GLY A 14 -2.43 -9.88 10.19
N VAL A 15 -1.50 -9.07 10.68
CA VAL A 15 -1.18 -7.77 10.06
C VAL A 15 -0.79 -7.96 8.59
N THR A 16 -1.32 -7.11 7.72
CA THR A 16 -1.12 -7.23 6.27
C THR A 16 -0.39 -6.02 5.70
N ASN A 17 0.39 -6.27 4.65
CA ASN A 17 1.06 -5.24 3.85
C ASN A 17 0.46 -5.12 2.44
N SER A 18 0.98 -4.21 1.64
CA SER A 18 0.61 -4.08 0.23
C SER A 18 0.86 -5.40 -0.53
N ASN A 19 0.08 -5.68 -1.58
CA ASN A 19 0.20 -6.92 -2.38
C ASN A 19 -0.01 -8.23 -1.61
N CYS A 20 -0.79 -8.21 -0.54
CA CYS A 20 -1.06 -9.36 0.33
C CYS A 20 -2.27 -10.21 -0.11
N LEU A 21 -3.03 -9.79 -1.11
CA LEU A 21 -4.31 -10.40 -1.50
C LEU A 21 -4.34 -10.75 -2.98
N VAL A 22 -4.79 -11.96 -3.30
CA VAL A 22 -5.13 -12.36 -4.67
C VAL A 22 -6.41 -13.19 -4.68
N LEU A 23 -7.18 -13.07 -5.76
CA LEU A 23 -8.33 -13.92 -6.04
C LEU A 23 -7.94 -15.00 -7.04
N MET A 24 -8.40 -16.20 -6.79
CA MET A 24 -8.28 -17.34 -7.68
C MET A 24 -9.65 -17.61 -8.28
N PRO A 25 -9.87 -17.31 -9.56
CA PRO A 25 -11.15 -17.53 -10.23
C PRO A 25 -11.53 -19.01 -10.20
N GLY A 26 -12.82 -19.28 -10.16
CA GLY A 26 -13.36 -20.61 -10.36
C GLY A 26 -13.14 -21.14 -11.78
N ASN A 27 -13.50 -22.39 -12.03
CA ASN A 27 -13.33 -23.02 -13.35
C ASN A 27 -14.38 -22.54 -14.37
N LEU A 28 -15.50 -22.00 -13.90
CA LEU A 28 -16.59 -21.50 -14.73
C LEU A 28 -16.76 -19.98 -14.53
N PRO A 29 -17.22 -19.27 -15.58
CA PRO A 29 -17.60 -17.85 -15.45
C PRO A 29 -18.66 -17.69 -14.35
N LYS A 30 -18.49 -16.73 -13.45
CA LYS A 30 -19.36 -16.45 -12.30
C LYS A 30 -19.36 -17.52 -11.18
N GLU A 31 -18.42 -18.47 -11.22
CA GLU A 31 -18.15 -19.34 -10.07
C GLU A 31 -17.43 -18.53 -8.98
N GLN A 32 -17.69 -18.89 -7.72
CA GLN A 32 -17.05 -18.23 -6.58
C GLN A 32 -15.53 -18.35 -6.64
N CYS A 33 -14.86 -17.23 -6.43
CA CYS A 33 -13.41 -17.16 -6.33
C CYS A 33 -12.94 -17.70 -4.98
N LYS A 34 -11.78 -18.32 -4.96
CA LYS A 34 -11.05 -18.59 -3.72
C LYS A 34 -10.16 -17.38 -3.43
N VAL A 35 -9.97 -17.14 -2.15
CA VAL A 35 -9.18 -16.02 -1.64
C VAL A 35 -7.86 -16.55 -1.11
N ALA A 36 -6.75 -15.96 -1.53
CA ALA A 36 -5.44 -16.19 -0.93
C ALA A 36 -4.95 -14.90 -0.31
N ILE A 37 -4.55 -14.95 0.98
CA ILE A 37 -4.06 -13.82 1.76
C ILE A 37 -2.77 -14.23 2.46
N VAL A 38 -1.85 -13.28 2.56
CA VAL A 38 -0.62 -13.40 3.33
C VAL A 38 -0.54 -12.33 4.41
N ASP A 39 0.09 -12.67 5.52
CA ASP A 39 0.32 -11.76 6.64
C ASP A 39 1.83 -11.51 6.89
N GLU A 40 2.14 -10.59 7.81
CA GLU A 40 3.51 -10.27 8.20
C GLU A 40 4.24 -11.42 8.91
N ASP A 41 3.49 -12.35 9.54
CA ASP A 41 4.05 -13.54 10.15
C ASP A 41 4.46 -14.61 9.11
N GLY A 42 4.36 -14.29 7.83
CA GLY A 42 4.74 -15.17 6.73
C GLY A 42 3.77 -16.32 6.51
N VAL A 43 2.53 -16.19 6.94
CA VAL A 43 1.49 -17.20 6.79
C VAL A 43 0.69 -16.93 5.52
N LEU A 44 0.65 -17.89 4.61
CA LEU A 44 -0.27 -17.93 3.48
C LEU A 44 -1.52 -18.71 3.87
N GLN A 45 -2.69 -18.08 3.75
CA GLN A 45 -3.99 -18.69 3.97
C GLN A 45 -4.79 -18.68 2.67
N VAL A 46 -5.42 -19.81 2.36
CA VAL A 46 -6.32 -19.93 1.21
C VAL A 46 -7.66 -20.45 1.69
N PHE A 47 -8.71 -19.71 1.41
CA PHE A 47 -10.07 -20.03 1.83
C PHE A 47 -11.09 -19.67 0.74
N SER A 48 -12.29 -20.16 0.87
CA SER A 48 -13.49 -19.74 0.13
C SER A 48 -14.61 -19.41 1.11
N ILE A 49 -15.52 -18.57 0.68
CA ILE A 49 -16.68 -18.17 1.47
C ILE A 49 -17.88 -18.97 0.96
N LYS A 50 -18.56 -19.71 1.80
CA LYS A 50 -19.75 -20.48 1.45
C LYS A 50 -20.83 -20.26 2.49
N LYS A 51 -21.98 -19.73 2.09
CA LYS A 51 -23.11 -19.45 2.98
C LYS A 51 -22.68 -18.64 4.22
N ASP A 52 -21.95 -17.57 4.02
CA ASP A 52 -21.37 -16.70 5.06
C ASP A 52 -20.36 -17.38 6.00
N GLU A 53 -19.95 -18.62 5.69
CA GLU A 53 -18.93 -19.33 6.46
C GLU A 53 -17.64 -19.45 5.68
N ILE A 54 -16.52 -19.34 6.39
CA ILE A 54 -15.19 -19.48 5.81
C ILE A 54 -14.81 -20.94 5.75
N VAL A 55 -14.53 -21.44 4.56
CA VAL A 55 -13.99 -22.77 4.34
C VAL A 55 -12.50 -22.64 4.07
N LEU A 56 -11.68 -22.95 5.06
CA LEU A 56 -10.22 -22.95 4.91
C LEU A 56 -9.79 -24.14 4.07
N HIS A 57 -9.05 -23.87 2.98
CA HIS A 57 -8.47 -24.92 2.12
C HIS A 57 -7.10 -25.35 2.61
N PHE A 58 -6.23 -24.39 2.90
CA PHE A 58 -4.95 -24.65 3.55
C PHE A 58 -4.39 -23.39 4.20
N LYS A 59 -3.49 -23.58 5.15
CA LYS A 59 -2.74 -22.53 5.83
C LYS A 59 -1.29 -23.02 5.99
N THR A 60 -0.32 -22.18 5.67
CA THR A 60 1.09 -22.49 5.88
C THR A 60 1.50 -22.21 7.33
N LEU A 61 2.64 -22.74 7.73
CA LEU A 61 3.25 -22.39 9.01
C LEU A 61 3.82 -20.96 8.94
N PRO A 62 3.92 -20.29 10.09
CA PRO A 62 4.60 -19.00 10.18
C PRO A 62 6.05 -19.10 9.67
N GLY A 63 6.50 -18.02 9.04
CA GLY A 63 7.81 -17.95 8.42
C GLY A 63 8.31 -16.51 8.31
N PRO A 64 9.34 -16.27 7.50
CA PRO A 64 9.78 -14.91 7.26
C PRO A 64 8.69 -14.09 6.54
N PRO A 65 8.62 -12.75 6.78
CA PRO A 65 7.64 -11.88 6.20
C PRO A 65 7.53 -12.02 4.68
N ILE A 66 6.30 -12.05 4.19
CA ILE A 66 6.01 -12.14 2.76
C ILE A 66 5.84 -10.73 2.20
N SER A 67 6.65 -10.40 1.20
CA SER A 67 6.64 -9.07 0.56
C SER A 67 5.66 -8.97 -0.62
N SER A 68 5.39 -10.08 -1.31
CA SER A 68 4.51 -10.07 -2.49
C SER A 68 3.83 -11.41 -2.69
N LEU A 69 2.56 -11.35 -3.06
CA LEU A 69 1.73 -12.50 -3.42
C LEU A 69 1.18 -12.30 -4.84
N LYS A 70 1.33 -13.28 -5.71
CA LYS A 70 0.79 -13.26 -7.07
C LYS A 70 0.15 -14.59 -7.42
N TYR A 71 -0.90 -14.53 -8.24
CA TYR A 71 -1.57 -15.68 -8.81
C TYR A 71 -1.48 -15.61 -10.34
N VAL A 72 -1.16 -16.74 -10.98
CA VAL A 72 -1.06 -16.81 -12.43
C VAL A 72 -2.34 -17.37 -13.01
N ASN A 73 -3.07 -16.51 -13.71
CA ASN A 73 -4.33 -16.87 -14.38
C ASN A 73 -4.17 -17.18 -15.89
N GLY A 74 -2.94 -17.10 -16.43
CA GLY A 74 -2.65 -17.26 -17.86
C GLY A 74 -2.74 -18.70 -18.36
N SER A 75 -2.50 -18.89 -19.66
CA SER A 75 -2.45 -20.18 -20.35
C SER A 75 -1.01 -20.68 -20.39
N GLY A 76 -0.55 -21.39 -19.39
CA GLY A 76 0.83 -21.91 -19.37
C GLY A 76 1.05 -22.97 -18.31
N LEU A 77 2.29 -23.44 -18.18
CA LEU A 77 2.69 -24.43 -17.17
C LEU A 77 2.44 -23.97 -15.73
N ASN A 78 2.37 -22.66 -15.51
CA ASN A 78 2.16 -22.03 -14.22
C ASN A 78 0.70 -21.61 -13.96
N GLN A 79 -0.22 -21.93 -14.86
CA GLN A 79 -1.64 -21.65 -14.67
C GLN A 79 -2.18 -22.24 -13.36
N GLY A 80 -2.94 -21.46 -12.64
CA GLY A 80 -3.56 -21.88 -11.38
C GLY A 80 -2.59 -22.03 -10.22
N LYS A 81 -1.41 -21.40 -10.27
CA LYS A 81 -0.38 -21.46 -9.24
C LYS A 81 -0.24 -20.14 -8.49
N ILE A 82 0.10 -20.27 -7.22
CA ILE A 82 0.31 -19.14 -6.29
C ILE A 82 1.82 -18.99 -6.10
N PHE A 83 2.31 -17.75 -6.27
CA PHE A 83 3.71 -17.40 -6.03
C PHE A 83 3.81 -16.44 -4.86
N VAL A 84 4.76 -16.68 -3.98
CA VAL A 84 5.00 -15.93 -2.75
C VAL A 84 6.48 -15.55 -2.71
N ALA A 85 6.77 -14.26 -2.56
CA ALA A 85 8.13 -13.77 -2.36
C ALA A 85 8.38 -13.46 -0.89
N SER A 86 9.51 -13.93 -0.37
CA SER A 86 9.92 -13.72 1.02
C SER A 86 11.45 -13.60 1.09
N LYS A 87 11.96 -12.49 1.60
CA LYS A 87 13.40 -12.17 1.54
C LYS A 87 13.92 -12.32 0.11
N ASN A 88 14.82 -13.27 -0.16
CA ASN A 88 15.43 -13.52 -1.47
C ASN A 88 14.85 -14.77 -2.17
N GLU A 89 13.85 -15.40 -1.56
CA GLU A 89 13.29 -16.67 -2.02
C GLU A 89 11.88 -16.48 -2.60
N VAL A 90 11.59 -17.16 -3.70
CA VAL A 90 10.26 -17.29 -4.28
C VAL A 90 9.77 -18.71 -4.11
N ARG A 91 8.60 -18.88 -3.50
CA ARG A 91 7.93 -20.17 -3.32
C ARG A 91 6.69 -20.26 -4.19
N GLY A 92 6.52 -21.40 -4.84
CA GLY A 92 5.34 -21.69 -5.64
C GLY A 92 4.46 -22.75 -4.99
N TYR A 93 3.16 -22.45 -4.86
CA TYR A 93 2.15 -23.34 -4.29
C TYR A 93 1.06 -23.66 -5.31
N SER A 94 0.61 -24.90 -5.32
CA SER A 94 -0.60 -25.27 -6.03
C SER A 94 -1.85 -24.77 -5.29
N GLN A 95 -3.00 -24.72 -5.94
CA GLN A 95 -4.29 -24.38 -5.30
C GLN A 95 -4.66 -25.28 -4.12
N ARG A 96 -4.04 -26.44 -3.97
CA ARG A 96 -4.23 -27.39 -2.85
C ARG A 96 -3.19 -27.25 -1.75
N GLY A 97 -2.31 -26.24 -1.82
CA GLY A 97 -1.27 -25.96 -0.82
C GLY A 97 0.01 -26.79 -0.97
N LYS A 98 0.16 -27.59 -2.05
CA LYS A 98 1.40 -28.34 -2.28
C LYS A 98 2.47 -27.39 -2.82
N LEU A 99 3.60 -27.31 -2.12
CA LEU A 99 4.81 -26.60 -2.56
C LEU A 99 5.38 -27.37 -3.78
N PHE A 100 5.55 -26.67 -4.92
CA PHE A 100 6.11 -27.26 -6.14
C PHE A 100 7.39 -26.56 -6.58
N LEU A 101 7.64 -25.34 -6.08
CA LEU A 101 8.80 -24.53 -6.42
C LEU A 101 9.36 -23.89 -5.15
N THR A 102 10.67 -23.97 -5.01
CA THR A 102 11.47 -23.16 -4.10
C THR A 102 12.64 -22.63 -4.91
N PHE A 103 12.69 -21.32 -5.10
CA PHE A 103 13.66 -20.67 -5.98
C PHE A 103 14.36 -19.55 -5.21
N ASP A 104 15.67 -19.65 -5.08
CA ASP A 104 16.51 -18.56 -4.56
C ASP A 104 16.88 -17.65 -5.73
N SER A 105 16.51 -16.38 -5.61
CA SER A 105 16.74 -15.39 -6.65
C SER A 105 18.22 -15.00 -6.80
N GLY A 106 19.05 -15.26 -5.79
CA GLY A 106 20.45 -14.79 -5.77
C GLY A 106 20.60 -13.26 -5.72
N LEU A 107 19.50 -12.52 -5.51
CA LEU A 107 19.54 -11.07 -5.34
C LEU A 107 20.29 -10.71 -4.07
N THR A 108 21.09 -9.66 -4.12
CA THR A 108 21.79 -9.12 -2.94
C THR A 108 20.86 -8.35 -1.99
N GLU A 109 19.70 -7.94 -2.50
CA GLU A 109 18.66 -7.21 -1.77
C GLU A 109 17.41 -8.09 -1.59
N PRO A 110 16.65 -7.93 -0.50
CA PRO A 110 15.39 -8.63 -0.34
C PRO A 110 14.38 -8.20 -1.43
N ILE A 111 13.60 -9.14 -1.89
CA ILE A 111 12.54 -8.90 -2.88
C ILE A 111 11.49 -7.99 -2.25
N SER A 112 11.25 -6.81 -2.83
CA SER A 112 10.23 -5.85 -2.41
C SER A 112 8.92 -6.05 -3.15
N THR A 113 8.99 -6.31 -4.45
CA THR A 113 7.82 -6.56 -5.30
C THR A 113 8.13 -7.58 -6.37
N MET A 114 7.10 -8.27 -6.85
CA MET A 114 7.20 -9.33 -7.83
C MET A 114 6.03 -9.24 -8.81
N PHE A 115 6.30 -9.55 -10.06
CA PHE A 115 5.27 -9.81 -11.06
C PHE A 115 5.54 -11.15 -11.75
N VAL A 116 4.47 -11.90 -12.04
CA VAL A 116 4.57 -13.22 -12.66
C VAL A 116 3.66 -13.26 -13.87
N MET A 117 4.19 -13.67 -14.99
CA MET A 117 3.43 -13.86 -16.22
C MET A 117 3.92 -15.10 -16.95
N ASP A 118 3.05 -16.08 -17.14
CA ASP A 118 3.36 -17.39 -17.74
C ASP A 118 4.56 -18.06 -17.06
N ASN A 119 5.71 -18.16 -17.74
CA ASN A 119 6.96 -18.71 -17.21
C ASN A 119 7.98 -17.64 -16.81
N ASP A 120 7.61 -16.37 -16.93
CA ASP A 120 8.47 -15.25 -16.64
C ASP A 120 8.21 -14.71 -15.23
N LEU A 121 9.29 -14.55 -14.45
CA LEU A 121 9.31 -13.95 -13.14
C LEU A 121 10.07 -12.63 -13.22
N PHE A 122 9.44 -11.56 -12.76
CA PHE A 122 10.05 -10.24 -12.64
C PHE A 122 10.18 -9.92 -11.16
N LEU A 123 11.41 -9.90 -10.67
CA LEU A 123 11.70 -9.67 -9.26
C LEU A 123 12.39 -8.32 -9.10
N CYS A 124 11.93 -7.55 -8.14
CA CYS A 124 12.55 -6.28 -7.78
C CYS A 124 12.97 -6.28 -6.32
N GLY A 125 14.24 -5.98 -6.07
CA GLY A 125 14.73 -5.54 -4.78
C GLY A 125 14.50 -4.03 -4.63
N LYS A 126 15.25 -3.41 -3.74
CA LYS A 126 15.18 -1.95 -3.55
C LYS A 126 15.69 -1.18 -4.76
N HIS A 127 16.78 -1.64 -5.37
CA HIS A 127 17.44 -0.99 -6.52
C HIS A 127 17.68 -1.94 -7.69
N ILE A 128 17.48 -3.23 -7.53
CA ILE A 128 17.78 -4.24 -8.51
C ILE A 128 16.48 -4.78 -9.09
N TYR A 129 16.37 -4.76 -10.41
CA TYR A 129 15.34 -5.46 -11.17
C TYR A 129 15.99 -6.63 -11.89
N THR A 130 15.37 -7.82 -11.82
CA THR A 130 15.84 -9.01 -12.53
C THR A 130 14.67 -9.75 -13.16
N HIS A 131 14.85 -10.11 -14.40
CA HIS A 131 13.93 -10.94 -15.18
C HIS A 131 14.44 -12.38 -15.24
N TYR A 132 13.63 -13.33 -14.83
CA TYR A 132 13.88 -14.76 -14.91
C TYR A 132 12.86 -15.41 -15.83
N ARG A 133 13.32 -16.37 -16.62
CA ARG A 133 12.47 -17.28 -17.41
C ARG A 133 12.82 -18.72 -17.05
N ASP A 134 11.80 -19.50 -16.68
CA ASP A 134 11.99 -20.88 -16.18
C ASP A 134 13.06 -20.94 -15.05
N CYS A 135 13.03 -19.98 -14.12
CA CYS A 135 14.01 -19.83 -13.03
C CYS A 135 15.46 -19.63 -13.49
N ARG A 136 15.68 -19.19 -14.72
CA ARG A 136 17.00 -18.78 -15.22
C ARG A 136 17.00 -17.28 -15.47
N GLU A 137 18.07 -16.64 -15.06
CA GLU A 137 18.24 -15.20 -15.28
C GLU A 137 18.33 -14.90 -16.77
N VAL A 138 17.45 -14.03 -17.26
CA VAL A 138 17.47 -13.49 -18.62
C VAL A 138 18.25 -12.20 -18.66
N GLY A 139 18.15 -11.40 -17.62
CA GLY A 139 18.91 -10.17 -17.47
C GLY A 139 18.54 -9.43 -16.20
N SER A 140 19.44 -8.57 -15.75
CA SER A 140 19.26 -7.72 -14.59
C SER A 140 19.53 -6.25 -14.92
N TYR A 141 18.91 -5.35 -14.16
CA TYR A 141 19.06 -3.91 -14.29
C TYR A 141 19.23 -3.28 -12.91
N LEU A 142 20.31 -2.54 -12.73
CA LEU A 142 20.54 -1.75 -11.53
C LEU A 142 19.92 -0.36 -11.72
N CYS A 143 18.90 -0.08 -10.93
CA CYS A 143 18.22 1.19 -10.92
C CYS A 143 18.96 2.17 -10.00
N GLY A 144 19.19 3.39 -10.45
CA GLY A 144 19.78 4.46 -9.61
C GLY A 144 18.81 5.00 -8.55
N ASP A 145 17.57 4.50 -8.53
CA ASP A 145 16.49 4.96 -7.66
C ASP A 145 15.73 3.76 -7.09
N LYS A 146 15.02 3.96 -5.98
CA LYS A 146 14.26 2.89 -5.33
C LYS A 146 13.07 2.48 -6.17
N ILE A 147 12.98 1.18 -6.47
CA ILE A 147 11.87 0.58 -7.19
C ILE A 147 10.70 0.36 -6.22
N VAL A 148 9.51 0.81 -6.62
CA VAL A 148 8.29 0.72 -5.82
C VAL A 148 7.40 -0.42 -6.29
N ASP A 149 7.20 -0.55 -7.61
CA ASP A 149 6.35 -1.59 -8.18
C ASP A 149 6.79 -1.99 -9.60
N VAL A 150 6.30 -3.13 -10.07
CA VAL A 150 6.60 -3.69 -11.39
C VAL A 150 5.38 -4.35 -12.00
N VAL A 151 5.16 -4.10 -13.30
CA VAL A 151 4.20 -4.83 -14.13
C VAL A 151 4.85 -5.23 -15.45
N ALA A 152 4.37 -6.32 -16.04
CA ALA A 152 4.84 -6.77 -17.35
C ALA A 152 3.66 -7.11 -18.26
N PHE A 153 3.85 -6.95 -19.56
CA PHE A 153 2.85 -7.16 -20.58
C PHE A 153 3.48 -7.45 -21.93
N TYR A 154 2.71 -8.06 -22.83
CA TYR A 154 3.10 -8.16 -24.23
C TYR A 154 2.67 -6.91 -24.99
N SER A 155 3.61 -6.24 -25.64
CA SER A 155 3.31 -5.10 -26.51
C SER A 155 2.38 -5.53 -27.64
N THR A 156 1.28 -4.82 -27.84
CA THR A 156 0.29 -5.11 -28.89
C THR A 156 0.87 -5.01 -30.30
N LYS A 157 1.81 -4.07 -30.52
CA LYS A 157 2.46 -3.85 -31.84
C LYS A 157 3.58 -4.85 -32.14
N SER A 158 4.50 -5.06 -31.19
CA SER A 158 5.69 -5.87 -31.42
C SER A 158 5.57 -7.31 -30.91
N ARG A 159 4.53 -7.64 -30.15
CA ARG A 159 4.36 -8.90 -29.41
C ARG A 159 5.55 -9.25 -28.52
N ARG A 160 6.38 -8.27 -28.19
CA ARG A 160 7.52 -8.43 -27.30
C ARG A 160 7.11 -8.26 -25.86
N LEU A 161 7.77 -9.03 -24.99
CA LEU A 161 7.58 -8.94 -23.56
C LEU A 161 8.30 -7.71 -23.03
N MET A 162 7.55 -6.81 -22.43
CA MET A 162 8.03 -5.58 -21.86
C MET A 162 7.64 -5.52 -20.38
N SER A 163 8.41 -4.81 -19.58
CA SER A 163 8.09 -4.53 -18.20
C SER A 163 8.20 -3.03 -17.92
N ILE A 164 7.39 -2.55 -16.98
CA ILE A 164 7.46 -1.20 -16.46
C ILE A 164 7.78 -1.29 -14.98
N ILE A 165 8.77 -0.52 -14.54
CA ILE A 165 9.08 -0.31 -13.14
C ILE A 165 8.75 1.13 -12.75
N ALA A 166 8.07 1.27 -11.61
CA ALA A 166 7.84 2.56 -10.96
C ALA A 166 8.94 2.84 -9.95
N CYS A 167 9.49 4.04 -9.97
CA CYS A 167 10.57 4.45 -9.09
C CYS A 167 10.13 5.60 -8.18
N GLU A 168 10.59 5.62 -6.93
CA GLU A 168 10.25 6.63 -5.93
C GLU A 168 10.63 8.05 -6.37
N GLY A 169 11.71 8.21 -7.17
CA GLY A 169 12.19 9.47 -7.74
C GLY A 169 11.38 10.02 -8.91
N ARG A 170 10.08 9.70 -9.01
CA ARG A 170 9.16 10.21 -10.04
C ARG A 170 9.46 9.72 -11.45
N MET A 171 10.00 8.53 -11.57
CA MET A 171 10.33 7.95 -12.86
C MET A 171 9.58 6.64 -13.07
N CYS A 172 8.98 6.46 -14.24
CA CYS A 172 8.55 5.17 -14.75
C CYS A 172 9.50 4.75 -15.87
N ARG A 173 10.09 3.57 -15.77
CA ARG A 173 11.03 3.04 -16.77
C ARG A 173 10.46 1.83 -17.47
N ILE A 174 10.48 1.85 -18.78
CA ILE A 174 10.05 0.73 -19.62
C ILE A 174 11.29 -0.06 -20.02
N LEU A 175 11.27 -1.36 -19.75
CA LEU A 175 12.39 -2.26 -20.02
C LEU A 175 12.00 -3.36 -21.01
N GLU A 176 12.91 -3.70 -21.88
CA GLU A 176 12.88 -4.90 -22.73
C GLU A 176 14.14 -5.72 -22.44
N HIS A 177 14.01 -6.98 -22.02
CA HIS A 177 15.15 -7.83 -21.63
C HIS A 177 16.12 -7.15 -20.65
N ALA A 178 15.58 -6.52 -19.60
CA ALA A 178 16.33 -5.75 -18.61
C ALA A 178 17.13 -4.53 -19.16
N ARG A 179 16.84 -4.08 -20.37
CA ARG A 179 17.40 -2.84 -20.93
C ARG A 179 16.32 -1.77 -20.97
N VAL A 180 16.65 -0.59 -20.47
CA VAL A 180 15.74 0.55 -20.49
C VAL A 180 15.56 1.03 -21.94
N THR A 181 14.32 0.95 -22.43
CA THR A 181 13.93 1.44 -23.75
C THR A 181 13.39 2.87 -23.67
N CYS A 182 12.69 3.20 -22.60
CA CYS A 182 12.13 4.52 -22.38
C CYS A 182 12.10 4.85 -20.89
N SER A 183 12.28 6.12 -20.55
CA SER A 183 12.13 6.65 -19.20
C SER A 183 11.16 7.82 -19.24
N LEU A 184 10.12 7.75 -18.43
CA LEU A 184 9.06 8.75 -18.35
C LEU A 184 9.14 9.42 -16.99
N GLU A 185 9.29 10.73 -16.97
CA GLU A 185 9.20 11.52 -15.76
C GLU A 185 7.72 11.83 -15.47
N VAL A 186 7.30 11.63 -14.24
CA VAL A 186 5.96 11.97 -13.75
C VAL A 186 6.07 13.04 -12.67
N ASP A 187 5.03 13.83 -12.48
CA ASP A 187 5.09 15.00 -11.58
C ASP A 187 5.31 14.59 -10.11
N THR A 188 4.75 13.45 -9.71
CA THR A 188 4.81 12.96 -8.33
C THR A 188 5.24 11.50 -8.27
N SER A 189 5.69 11.05 -7.10
CA SER A 189 6.19 9.69 -6.91
C SER A 189 5.07 8.66 -7.09
N PRO A 190 5.22 7.69 -8.02
CA PRO A 190 4.27 6.60 -8.17
C PRO A 190 4.35 5.65 -6.98
N THR A 191 3.23 5.08 -6.58
CA THR A 191 3.10 4.13 -5.46
C THR A 191 2.73 2.74 -5.91
N ILE A 192 1.99 2.61 -7.00
CA ILE A 192 1.50 1.35 -7.54
C ILE A 192 1.31 1.44 -9.05
N LEU A 193 1.50 0.32 -9.71
CA LEU A 193 1.19 0.11 -11.13
C LEU A 193 0.05 -0.88 -11.26
N HIS A 194 -0.87 -0.60 -12.18
CA HIS A 194 -1.98 -1.49 -12.50
C HIS A 194 -2.14 -1.64 -14.01
N LEU A 195 -2.25 -2.89 -14.47
CA LEU A 195 -2.53 -3.19 -15.86
C LEU A 195 -4.04 -3.14 -16.09
N HIS A 196 -4.51 -2.16 -16.82
CA HIS A 196 -5.90 -2.02 -17.22
C HIS A 196 -6.07 -2.59 -18.63
N GLU A 197 -6.87 -3.63 -18.73
CA GLU A 197 -7.21 -4.27 -19.99
C GLU A 197 -8.65 -3.90 -20.34
N ASP A 198 -8.83 -3.26 -21.48
CA ASP A 198 -10.11 -3.03 -22.11
C ASP A 198 -10.13 -3.80 -23.45
N ASP A 199 -11.30 -4.11 -24.02
CA ASP A 199 -11.44 -5.01 -25.17
C ASP A 199 -10.50 -4.66 -26.34
N ASP A 200 -10.21 -3.38 -26.55
CA ASP A 200 -9.39 -2.90 -27.67
C ASP A 200 -8.02 -2.32 -27.26
N SER A 201 -7.74 -2.10 -25.97
CA SER A 201 -6.52 -1.42 -25.55
C SER A 201 -5.97 -1.91 -24.21
N ARG A 202 -4.64 -2.03 -24.14
CA ARG A 202 -3.93 -2.23 -22.88
C ARG A 202 -3.28 -0.93 -22.46
N SER A 203 -3.59 -0.49 -21.27
CA SER A 203 -3.02 0.70 -20.65
C SER A 203 -2.46 0.36 -19.29
N VAL A 204 -1.40 1.05 -18.87
CA VAL A 204 -0.90 0.94 -17.51
C VAL A 204 -1.32 2.17 -16.74
N LEU A 205 -2.08 1.96 -15.68
CA LEU A 205 -2.43 2.99 -14.73
C LEU A 205 -1.38 3.03 -13.62
N PHE A 206 -1.12 4.21 -13.09
CA PHE A 206 -0.25 4.35 -11.92
C PHE A 206 -0.93 5.27 -10.90
N GLY A 207 -0.90 4.82 -9.65
CA GLY A 207 -1.29 5.63 -8.50
C GLY A 207 -0.10 6.38 -7.95
N THR A 208 -0.34 7.52 -7.32
CA THR A 208 0.69 8.38 -6.78
C THR A 208 0.52 8.62 -5.29
N ILE A 209 1.59 9.16 -4.68
CA ILE A 209 1.62 9.44 -3.26
C ILE A 209 0.68 10.58 -2.86
N ASP A 210 0.44 11.52 -3.76
CA ASP A 210 -0.50 12.63 -3.57
C ASP A 210 -1.94 12.28 -3.94
N GLY A 211 -2.22 10.99 -4.23
CA GLY A 211 -3.56 10.48 -4.44
C GLY A 211 -4.12 10.65 -5.86
N ARG A 212 -3.29 11.03 -6.83
CA ARG A 212 -3.65 11.10 -8.25
C ARG A 212 -3.52 9.76 -8.96
N VAL A 213 -4.25 9.57 -10.03
CA VAL A 213 -4.08 8.44 -10.95
C VAL A 213 -3.74 8.95 -12.33
N GLY A 214 -2.66 8.44 -12.88
CA GLY A 214 -2.24 8.73 -14.25
C GLY A 214 -2.33 7.51 -15.14
N ILE A 215 -2.33 7.73 -16.46
CA ILE A 215 -2.34 6.69 -17.48
C ILE A 215 -1.10 6.75 -18.36
N LEU A 216 -0.47 5.60 -18.56
CA LEU A 216 0.63 5.40 -19.50
C LEU A 216 0.13 4.64 -20.71
N ASN A 217 0.25 5.23 -21.89
CA ASN A 217 -0.09 4.54 -23.13
C ASN A 217 1.05 3.65 -23.60
N VAL A 218 0.84 2.35 -23.49
CA VAL A 218 1.83 1.34 -23.85
C VAL A 218 1.98 1.16 -25.38
N GLY A 219 0.95 1.53 -26.15
CA GLY A 219 0.93 1.37 -27.61
C GLY A 219 1.87 2.34 -28.36
N ASN A 220 2.04 3.53 -27.84
CA ASN A 220 2.93 4.56 -28.37
C ASN A 220 3.96 4.92 -27.29
N LEU A 221 5.02 4.20 -27.11
CA LEU A 221 6.09 4.34 -26.12
C LEU A 221 6.47 5.78 -25.66
N GLN A 222 5.67 6.77 -25.98
CA GLN A 222 6.02 8.18 -25.91
C GLN A 222 5.29 9.00 -24.86
N ALA A 223 4.27 8.50 -24.16
CA ALA A 223 3.55 9.49 -23.40
C ALA A 223 2.88 8.99 -22.14
N PHE A 224 3.14 9.65 -21.06
CA PHE A 224 2.16 10.06 -20.09
C PHE A 224 0.98 10.72 -20.86
N LYS A 225 -0.17 10.04 -20.86
CA LYS A 225 -1.35 10.50 -21.60
C LYS A 225 -2.07 11.62 -20.84
N GLY A 226 -1.97 11.63 -19.51
CA GLY A 226 -2.62 12.62 -18.66
C GLY A 226 -2.97 12.07 -17.28
N TRP A 227 -3.49 12.95 -16.44
CA TRP A 227 -4.08 12.59 -15.17
C TRP A 227 -5.53 12.17 -15.38
N LEU A 228 -5.85 10.93 -14.99
CA LEU A 228 -7.23 10.45 -14.98
C LEU A 228 -8.00 11.03 -13.78
N ILE A 229 -7.37 11.00 -12.62
CA ILE A 229 -7.95 11.52 -11.38
C ILE A 229 -7.00 12.59 -10.85
N SER A 230 -7.52 13.81 -10.74
CA SER A 230 -6.84 14.93 -10.08
C SER A 230 -7.07 14.92 -8.58
N ASN A 231 -6.15 15.48 -7.82
CA ASN A 231 -6.28 15.57 -6.36
C ASN A 231 -6.83 16.93 -5.94
N GLU A 232 -8.09 17.21 -6.25
CA GLU A 232 -8.75 18.46 -5.85
C GLU A 232 -9.07 18.52 -4.36
N ASN A 233 -9.18 17.36 -3.69
CA ASN A 233 -9.62 17.23 -2.29
C ASN A 233 -8.49 16.86 -1.31
N ASN A 234 -7.22 17.02 -1.66
CA ASN A 234 -6.08 16.58 -0.85
C ASN A 234 -6.22 15.13 -0.34
N SER A 235 -6.61 14.23 -1.22
CA SER A 235 -6.78 12.82 -0.91
C SER A 235 -5.44 12.17 -0.58
N SER A 236 -5.47 11.15 0.26
CA SER A 236 -4.29 10.41 0.68
C SER A 236 -3.71 9.52 -0.45
N SER A 237 -2.51 9.01 -0.23
CA SER A 237 -1.80 8.20 -1.23
C SER A 237 -2.57 6.93 -1.62
N ILE A 238 -2.41 6.50 -2.87
CA ILE A 238 -3.01 5.28 -3.38
C ILE A 238 -2.14 4.08 -3.02
N ASN A 239 -2.73 3.09 -2.33
CA ASN A 239 -2.04 1.87 -1.90
C ASN A 239 -2.33 0.67 -2.79
N CYS A 240 -3.54 0.58 -3.33
CA CYS A 240 -3.97 -0.55 -4.15
C CYS A 240 -4.97 -0.10 -5.21
N MET A 241 -4.97 -0.78 -6.34
CA MET A 241 -5.89 -0.56 -7.46
C MET A 241 -6.33 -1.90 -8.05
N ASP A 242 -7.54 -1.93 -8.57
CA ASP A 242 -8.05 -3.03 -9.37
C ASP A 242 -9.03 -2.51 -10.43
N SER A 243 -9.26 -3.30 -11.48
CA SER A 243 -10.22 -2.98 -12.54
C SER A 243 -11.16 -4.16 -12.71
N TYR A 244 -12.47 -3.92 -12.63
CA TYR A 244 -13.46 -4.97 -12.72
C TYR A 244 -14.83 -4.43 -13.13
N ASP A 245 -15.62 -5.20 -13.86
CA ASP A 245 -17.00 -4.87 -14.16
C ASP A 245 -17.92 -5.24 -12.99
N LEU A 246 -18.12 -4.27 -12.06
CA LEU A 246 -18.95 -4.45 -10.87
C LEU A 246 -20.46 -4.42 -11.18
N ASN A 247 -20.87 -3.62 -12.16
CA ASN A 247 -22.27 -3.37 -12.45
C ASN A 247 -22.82 -4.19 -13.63
N GLY A 248 -21.98 -5.03 -14.27
CA GLY A 248 -22.38 -5.87 -15.41
C GLY A 248 -22.63 -5.07 -16.68
N SER A 249 -21.97 -3.93 -16.84
CA SER A 249 -22.12 -3.05 -18.01
C SER A 249 -21.17 -3.37 -19.16
N ASP A 250 -20.42 -4.47 -19.06
CA ASP A 250 -19.31 -4.85 -19.96
C ASP A 250 -18.20 -3.78 -20.06
N THR A 251 -18.13 -2.88 -19.08
CA THR A 251 -17.08 -1.88 -18.95
C THR A 251 -16.44 -1.97 -17.56
N ASN A 252 -15.12 -2.02 -17.52
CA ASN A 252 -14.39 -2.13 -16.26
C ASN A 252 -14.40 -0.80 -15.50
N GLN A 253 -14.86 -0.82 -14.25
CA GLN A 253 -14.69 0.28 -13.32
C GLN A 253 -13.30 0.22 -12.70
N LEU A 254 -12.72 1.36 -12.36
CA LEU A 254 -11.48 1.46 -11.59
C LEU A 254 -11.81 1.58 -10.11
N ILE A 255 -11.24 0.68 -9.32
CA ILE A 255 -11.40 0.64 -7.87
C ILE A 255 -10.07 1.01 -7.23
N ILE A 256 -10.10 1.94 -6.28
CA ILE A 256 -8.93 2.49 -5.61
C ILE A 256 -9.08 2.34 -4.11
N GLY A 257 -8.02 1.85 -3.46
CA GLY A 257 -7.88 1.85 -2.01
C GLY A 257 -6.75 2.78 -1.58
N ARG A 258 -7.07 3.66 -0.63
CA ARG A 258 -6.18 4.72 -0.15
C ARG A 258 -5.60 4.41 1.24
N GLN A 259 -4.59 5.15 1.60
CA GLN A 259 -3.90 5.00 2.88
C GLN A 259 -4.74 5.48 4.07
N ASP A 260 -5.61 6.47 3.88
CA ASP A 260 -6.54 6.98 4.89
C ASP A 260 -7.74 6.05 5.17
N GLY A 261 -7.91 4.99 4.36
CA GLY A 261 -9.03 4.06 4.49
C GLY A 261 -10.14 4.26 3.47
N MET A 262 -10.02 5.27 2.63
CA MET A 262 -11.01 5.52 1.57
C MET A 262 -10.91 4.49 0.47
N ILE A 263 -12.07 3.94 0.09
CA ILE A 263 -12.26 3.07 -1.06
C ILE A 263 -13.16 3.82 -2.03
N GLU A 264 -12.71 4.00 -3.24
CA GLU A 264 -13.44 4.76 -4.27
C GLU A 264 -13.57 3.95 -5.53
N VAL A 265 -14.73 4.05 -6.19
CA VAL A 265 -15.01 3.40 -7.47
C VAL A 265 -15.30 4.48 -8.51
N TYR A 266 -14.62 4.36 -9.64
CA TYR A 266 -14.72 5.29 -10.75
C TYR A 266 -15.16 4.57 -12.03
N GLN A 267 -16.13 5.15 -12.72
CA GLN A 267 -16.47 4.74 -14.07
C GLN A 267 -15.50 5.39 -15.03
N LEU A 268 -14.79 4.57 -15.81
CA LEU A 268 -13.92 5.03 -16.89
C LEU A 268 -14.68 4.94 -18.21
N SER A 269 -14.74 6.05 -18.94
CA SER A 269 -15.20 6.08 -20.33
C SER A 269 -14.03 6.61 -21.17
N LEU A 270 -13.19 5.69 -21.63
CA LEU A 270 -11.99 5.99 -22.42
C LEU A 270 -12.35 6.10 -23.92
N ASN A 271 -13.22 7.04 -24.28
CA ASN A 271 -13.51 7.31 -25.69
C ASN A 271 -12.39 8.13 -26.33
N LEU A 272 -12.15 7.93 -27.63
CA LEU A 272 -11.00 8.45 -28.39
C LEU A 272 -10.71 9.96 -28.24
N ASN A 273 -11.65 10.77 -27.74
CA ASN A 273 -11.51 12.23 -27.64
C ASN A 273 -11.94 12.85 -26.30
N VAL A 274 -12.59 12.12 -25.40
CA VAL A 274 -13.07 12.66 -24.11
C VAL A 274 -12.92 11.59 -23.04
N GLU A 275 -12.04 11.83 -22.09
CA GLU A 275 -11.90 11.01 -20.89
C GLU A 275 -12.91 11.53 -19.86
N VAL A 276 -14.05 10.89 -19.74
CA VAL A 276 -15.02 11.20 -18.68
C VAL A 276 -14.85 10.22 -17.56
N ILE A 277 -14.46 10.76 -16.40
CA ILE A 277 -14.30 9.98 -15.18
C ILE A 277 -15.32 10.47 -14.18
N GLN A 278 -16.13 9.55 -13.71
CA GLN A 278 -17.13 9.82 -12.72
C GLN A 278 -16.93 8.92 -11.51
N LYS A 279 -16.81 9.52 -10.32
CA LYS A 279 -16.85 8.77 -9.07
C LYS A 279 -18.29 8.31 -8.82
N ILE A 280 -18.49 6.99 -8.76
CA ILE A 280 -19.81 6.36 -8.60
C ILE A 280 -20.05 5.80 -7.20
N PHE A 281 -18.95 5.59 -6.40
CA PHE A 281 -19.05 5.08 -5.03
C PHE A 281 -17.87 5.55 -4.21
N SER A 282 -18.10 5.73 -2.89
CA SER A 282 -17.06 6.07 -1.92
C SER A 282 -17.41 5.47 -0.57
N PHE A 283 -16.45 4.82 0.08
CA PHE A 283 -16.61 4.19 1.39
C PHE A 283 -15.37 4.41 2.25
N ASP A 284 -15.55 4.78 3.51
CA ASP A 284 -14.48 4.92 4.48
C ASP A 284 -14.49 3.74 5.44
N CYS A 285 -13.40 2.98 5.48
CA CYS A 285 -13.25 1.86 6.40
C CYS A 285 -12.54 2.23 7.71
N ASN A 286 -12.12 3.51 7.88
CA ASN A 286 -11.41 4.05 9.04
C ASN A 286 -10.07 3.36 9.35
N GLU A 287 -9.56 2.57 8.42
CA GLU A 287 -8.28 1.88 8.54
C GLU A 287 -7.56 1.89 7.19
N ARG A 288 -6.24 1.91 7.21
CA ARG A 288 -5.44 1.82 5.99
C ARG A 288 -5.83 0.60 5.15
N VAL A 289 -6.19 0.82 3.89
CA VAL A 289 -6.42 -0.26 2.92
C VAL A 289 -5.06 -0.78 2.45
N THR A 290 -4.79 -2.06 2.63
CA THR A 290 -3.54 -2.71 2.21
C THR A 290 -3.66 -3.38 0.86
N ALA A 291 -4.78 -4.03 0.59
CA ALA A 291 -5.06 -4.60 -0.72
C ALA A 291 -6.57 -4.65 -1.00
N LEU A 292 -6.91 -4.62 -2.27
CA LEU A 292 -8.26 -4.86 -2.75
C LEU A 292 -8.23 -5.71 -4.03
N LYS A 293 -9.26 -6.54 -4.21
CA LYS A 293 -9.49 -7.35 -5.40
C LYS A 293 -10.98 -7.55 -5.64
N CYS A 294 -11.39 -7.54 -6.89
CA CYS A 294 -12.79 -7.66 -7.28
C CYS A 294 -13.11 -9.02 -7.91
N GLY A 295 -14.31 -9.52 -7.63
CA GLY A 295 -14.76 -10.80 -8.17
C GLY A 295 -16.05 -11.29 -7.52
N VAL A 296 -16.49 -12.50 -7.84
CA VAL A 296 -17.59 -13.19 -7.17
C VAL A 296 -17.04 -13.98 -5.99
N ILE A 297 -17.33 -13.56 -4.75
CA ILE A 297 -16.64 -14.07 -3.55
C ILE A 297 -17.61 -14.68 -2.53
N GLY A 298 -18.59 -13.92 -2.05
CA GLY A 298 -19.54 -14.35 -1.04
C GLY A 298 -20.66 -15.20 -1.62
N GLU A 299 -21.61 -14.61 -2.29
CA GLU A 299 -22.72 -15.32 -2.89
C GLU A 299 -22.59 -15.36 -4.43
N GLN A 300 -22.96 -16.49 -5.02
CA GLN A 300 -22.86 -16.68 -6.44
C GLN A 300 -23.79 -15.73 -7.19
N GLY A 301 -23.25 -15.02 -8.16
CA GLY A 301 -24.00 -14.08 -9.03
C GLY A 301 -23.90 -12.62 -8.60
N PHE A 302 -23.32 -12.31 -7.45
CA PHE A 302 -23.05 -10.94 -7.00
C PHE A 302 -21.57 -10.60 -7.10
N ASN A 303 -21.28 -9.46 -7.69
CA ASN A 303 -19.93 -8.93 -7.75
C ASN A 303 -19.59 -8.24 -6.44
N GLU A 304 -18.35 -8.37 -6.02
CA GLU A 304 -17.85 -7.85 -4.76
C GLU A 304 -16.47 -7.24 -4.89
N ILE A 305 -16.19 -6.23 -4.06
CA ILE A 305 -14.85 -5.72 -3.79
C ILE A 305 -14.39 -6.34 -2.46
N LEU A 306 -13.44 -7.26 -2.51
CA LEU A 306 -12.79 -7.77 -1.31
C LEU A 306 -11.67 -6.85 -0.89
N VAL A 307 -11.68 -6.47 0.37
CA VAL A 307 -10.77 -5.50 0.95
C VAL A 307 -10.06 -6.09 2.15
N THR A 308 -8.77 -5.84 2.24
CA THR A 308 -7.97 -6.10 3.44
C THR A 308 -7.48 -4.78 4.02
N SER A 309 -7.64 -4.63 5.34
CA SER A 309 -7.06 -3.51 6.09
C SER A 309 -5.75 -3.90 6.76
N TYR A 310 -4.98 -2.91 7.20
CA TYR A 310 -3.69 -3.11 7.86
C TYR A 310 -3.78 -4.04 9.08
N THR A 311 -4.85 -3.93 9.88
CA THR A 311 -5.06 -4.81 11.05
C THR A 311 -5.45 -6.23 10.70
N GLY A 312 -5.54 -6.55 9.40
CA GLY A 312 -5.90 -7.87 8.91
C GLY A 312 -7.40 -8.12 8.84
N ARG A 313 -8.25 -7.11 8.95
CA ARG A 313 -9.68 -7.28 8.69
C ARG A 313 -9.91 -7.53 7.21
N VAL A 314 -10.72 -8.53 6.92
CA VAL A 314 -11.11 -8.92 5.56
C VAL A 314 -12.61 -8.79 5.45
N PHE A 315 -13.05 -7.90 4.58
CA PHE A 315 -14.47 -7.65 4.35
C PHE A 315 -14.75 -7.45 2.85
N GLY A 316 -15.98 -7.73 2.46
CA GLY A 316 -16.49 -7.51 1.12
C GLY A 316 -17.42 -6.30 1.07
N LEU A 317 -17.38 -5.56 -0.04
CA LEU A 317 -18.41 -4.61 -0.43
C LEU A 317 -19.16 -5.25 -1.60
N THR A 318 -20.37 -5.77 -1.31
CA THR A 318 -21.14 -6.57 -2.26
C THR A 318 -22.27 -5.79 -2.91
N THR A 319 -22.56 -6.12 -4.17
CA THR A 319 -23.76 -5.64 -4.89
C THR A 319 -25.04 -6.35 -4.45
N GLN A 320 -24.95 -7.33 -3.55
CA GLN A 320 -26.11 -8.04 -3.02
C GLN A 320 -26.97 -7.08 -2.18
N PRO A 321 -28.26 -6.93 -2.48
CA PRO A 321 -29.16 -6.14 -1.65
C PRO A 321 -29.35 -6.83 -0.30
N ILE A 322 -29.33 -6.04 0.78
CA ILE A 322 -29.67 -6.56 2.12
C ILE A 322 -31.13 -6.99 2.04
N SER A 323 -31.40 -8.29 2.18
CA SER A 323 -32.75 -8.79 2.38
C SER A 323 -33.21 -8.44 3.81
N THR A 324 -33.61 -7.19 4.01
CA THR A 324 -34.34 -6.78 5.20
C THR A 324 -35.73 -7.35 5.09
N HIS A 325 -36.01 -8.46 5.77
CA HIS A 325 -37.37 -8.81 6.10
C HIS A 325 -37.91 -7.73 7.04
N ILE A 326 -38.50 -6.69 6.45
CA ILE A 326 -39.26 -5.68 7.18
C ILE A 326 -40.63 -6.36 7.45
N ASP A 327 -40.81 -6.92 8.62
CA ASP A 327 -42.16 -7.17 9.13
C ASP A 327 -42.79 -5.81 9.40
N ASN A 328 -43.79 -5.47 8.58
CA ASN A 328 -44.49 -4.18 8.54
C ASN A 328 -45.25 -3.81 9.82
N SER A 329 -45.01 -4.47 10.95
CA SER A 329 -45.85 -4.24 12.14
C SER A 329 -45.20 -3.40 13.25
N GLU A 330 -43.90 -3.09 13.28
CA GLU A 330 -43.38 -2.22 14.37
C GLU A 330 -42.01 -1.58 14.13
N GLY A 331 -41.47 -1.44 12.93
CA GLY A 331 -40.23 -0.65 12.68
C GLY A 331 -38.99 -1.15 13.45
N LYS A 332 -38.99 -2.38 13.96
CA LYS A 332 -37.84 -3.02 14.60
C LYS A 332 -37.14 -3.93 13.60
N TYR A 333 -35.85 -3.76 13.45
CA TYR A 333 -35.02 -4.71 12.69
C TYR A 333 -35.10 -6.08 13.37
N VAL A 334 -35.83 -7.02 12.77
CA VAL A 334 -35.86 -8.41 13.22
C VAL A 334 -34.67 -9.13 12.59
N PHE A 335 -33.59 -9.26 13.33
CA PHE A 335 -32.53 -10.19 12.98
C PHE A 335 -33.10 -11.61 12.89
N SER A 336 -32.71 -12.37 11.85
CA SER A 336 -33.07 -13.79 11.80
C SER A 336 -32.65 -14.48 13.11
N THR A 337 -33.42 -15.45 13.57
CA THR A 337 -33.11 -16.21 14.80
C THR A 337 -31.69 -16.76 14.81
N ASN A 338 -31.18 -17.21 13.66
CA ASN A 338 -29.80 -17.65 13.48
C ASN A 338 -28.77 -16.54 13.68
N SER A 339 -29.07 -15.31 13.27
CA SER A 339 -28.16 -14.16 13.46
C SER A 339 -28.12 -13.73 14.93
N SER A 340 -29.27 -13.79 15.63
CA SER A 340 -29.34 -13.48 17.05
C SER A 340 -28.59 -14.52 17.90
N GLU A 341 -28.67 -15.79 17.59
CA GLU A 341 -27.90 -16.85 18.24
C GLU A 341 -26.39 -16.74 17.98
N LYS A 342 -25.98 -16.41 16.74
CA LYS A 342 -24.58 -16.14 16.42
C LYS A 342 -24.04 -14.94 17.19
N ILE A 343 -24.81 -13.86 17.30
CA ILE A 343 -24.43 -12.67 18.08
C ILE A 343 -24.28 -13.02 19.55
N HIS A 344 -25.22 -13.79 20.10
CA HIS A 344 -25.14 -14.22 21.49
C HIS A 344 -23.92 -15.09 21.76
N LYS A 345 -23.63 -16.06 20.88
CA LYS A 345 -22.45 -16.92 20.97
C LYS A 345 -21.16 -16.12 20.92
N LEU A 346 -21.03 -15.20 19.95
CA LEU A 346 -19.85 -14.33 19.82
C LEU A 346 -19.65 -13.43 21.05
N ARG A 347 -20.73 -12.93 21.67
CA ARG A 347 -20.64 -12.17 22.92
C ARG A 347 -20.10 -13.02 24.06
N VAL A 348 -20.57 -14.26 24.19
CA VAL A 348 -20.06 -15.20 25.19
C VAL A 348 -18.60 -15.50 24.95
N ASP A 349 -18.21 -15.80 23.71
CA ASP A 349 -16.81 -16.05 23.34
C ASP A 349 -15.89 -14.84 23.65
N ILE A 350 -16.36 -13.62 23.40
CA ILE A 350 -15.64 -12.39 23.75
C ILE A 350 -15.43 -12.27 25.26
N GLU A 351 -16.45 -12.52 26.07
CA GLU A 351 -16.33 -12.46 27.54
C GLU A 351 -15.41 -13.56 28.08
N ASP A 352 -15.47 -14.77 27.52
CA ASP A 352 -14.54 -15.85 27.84
C ASP A 352 -13.10 -15.52 27.50
N LEU A 353 -12.86 -14.92 26.32
CA LEU A 353 -11.53 -14.46 25.92
C LEU A 353 -11.02 -13.33 26.81
N LYS A 354 -11.87 -12.37 27.18
CA LYS A 354 -11.51 -11.29 28.13
C LYS A 354 -11.09 -11.87 29.49
N THR A 355 -11.87 -12.82 30.01
CA THR A 355 -11.55 -13.45 31.30
C THR A 355 -10.26 -14.27 31.26
N LYS A 356 -9.97 -14.95 30.13
CA LYS A 356 -8.70 -15.66 29.91
C LYS A 356 -7.51 -14.67 29.85
N ILE A 357 -7.66 -13.57 29.12
CA ILE A 357 -6.64 -12.52 29.04
C ILE A 357 -6.34 -11.93 30.42
N LEU A 358 -7.38 -11.64 31.22
CA LEU A 358 -7.19 -11.13 32.59
C LEU A 358 -6.45 -12.13 33.48
N LYS A 359 -6.83 -13.41 33.43
CA LYS A 359 -6.14 -14.48 34.20
C LYS A 359 -4.69 -14.66 33.80
N GLU A 360 -4.40 -14.69 32.50
CA GLU A 360 -3.03 -14.79 32.01
C GLU A 360 -2.19 -13.54 32.36
N ARG A 361 -2.81 -12.36 32.31
CA ARG A 361 -2.19 -11.11 32.72
C ARG A 361 -1.85 -11.10 34.22
N GLU A 362 -2.77 -11.57 35.08
CA GLU A 362 -2.52 -11.70 36.53
C GLU A 362 -1.38 -12.70 36.81
N LYS A 363 -1.38 -13.86 36.13
CA LYS A 363 -0.28 -14.82 36.23
C LYS A 363 1.05 -14.20 35.82
N TYR A 364 1.05 -13.46 34.72
CA TYR A 364 2.22 -12.76 34.23
C TYR A 364 2.72 -11.71 35.22
N GLN A 365 1.82 -10.89 35.78
CA GLN A 365 2.13 -9.90 36.80
C GLN A 365 2.69 -10.56 38.07
N THR A 366 2.10 -11.65 38.54
CA THR A 366 2.60 -12.37 39.70
C THR A 366 3.96 -13.05 39.46
N SER A 367 4.19 -13.59 38.26
CA SER A 367 5.49 -14.18 37.91
C SER A 367 6.61 -13.14 37.74
N THR A 368 6.27 -11.94 37.25
CA THR A 368 7.26 -10.85 37.09
C THR A 368 7.52 -10.08 38.38
N GLN A 369 6.57 -10.02 39.32
CA GLN A 369 6.79 -9.39 40.62
C GLN A 369 7.66 -10.23 41.58
N SER A 370 7.77 -11.54 41.34
CA SER A 370 8.58 -12.43 42.19
C SER A 370 10.08 -12.46 41.83
N PHE A 371 10.48 -11.97 40.68
CA PHE A 371 11.87 -11.88 40.25
C PHE A 371 12.21 -10.47 39.79
N TYR A 372 12.94 -9.74 40.64
CA TYR A 372 13.59 -8.45 40.33
C TYR A 372 12.82 -7.45 39.44
N ASN A 373 12.71 -6.24 39.93
CA ASN A 373 12.03 -5.09 39.34
C ASN A 373 12.50 -4.65 37.91
N GLU A 374 13.22 -5.46 37.15
CA GLU A 374 13.92 -5.03 35.95
C GLU A 374 13.53 -5.74 34.63
N LEU A 375 12.70 -6.78 34.64
CA LEU A 375 12.35 -7.50 33.42
C LEU A 375 10.81 -7.50 33.20
N SER A 376 10.31 -6.40 32.69
CA SER A 376 8.98 -6.35 32.09
C SER A 376 9.09 -6.79 30.62
N ALA A 377 8.36 -7.85 30.22
CA ALA A 377 8.25 -8.16 28.80
C ALA A 377 7.49 -7.04 28.09
N ILE A 378 8.21 -6.28 27.32
CA ILE A 378 7.66 -5.20 26.50
C ILE A 378 6.97 -5.85 25.30
N PRO A 379 5.67 -5.59 25.04
CA PRO A 379 5.02 -6.09 23.86
C PRO A 379 5.75 -5.64 22.59
N LEU A 380 5.95 -6.57 21.65
CA LEU A 380 6.52 -6.22 20.36
C LEU A 380 5.49 -5.37 19.59
N LEU A 381 5.76 -4.08 19.48
CA LEU A 381 4.92 -3.15 18.73
C LEU A 381 5.46 -3.01 17.30
N THR A 382 4.75 -3.59 16.33
CA THR A 382 5.02 -3.35 14.92
C THR A 382 4.39 -2.00 14.53
N VAL A 383 5.19 -1.11 13.94
CA VAL A 383 4.73 0.19 13.46
C VAL A 383 4.97 0.24 11.97
N ASN A 384 3.91 0.46 11.21
CA ASN A 384 4.00 0.78 9.80
C ASN A 384 4.15 2.30 9.67
N GLU A 385 5.31 2.72 9.20
CA GLU A 385 5.66 4.13 9.12
C GLU A 385 5.99 4.53 7.68
N ARG A 386 5.63 5.76 7.35
CA ARG A 386 5.98 6.38 6.07
C ARG A 386 6.23 7.86 6.30
N PHE A 387 7.41 8.33 5.92
CA PHE A 387 7.78 9.73 6.02
C PHE A 387 8.26 10.23 4.67
N ILE A 388 7.52 11.13 4.02
CA ILE A 388 7.76 11.53 2.64
C ILE A 388 7.58 13.03 2.49
N LEU A 389 8.44 13.63 1.65
CA LEU A 389 8.32 15.02 1.26
C LEU A 389 7.37 15.16 0.08
N ASP A 390 6.28 15.88 0.30
CA ASP A 390 5.45 16.42 -0.78
C ASP A 390 6.08 17.73 -1.29
N ARG A 391 6.46 17.74 -2.55
CA ARG A 391 7.19 18.87 -3.14
C ARG A 391 6.29 20.01 -3.57
N GLU A 392 5.02 19.73 -3.89
CA GLU A 392 4.09 20.76 -4.33
C GLU A 392 3.70 21.64 -3.15
N SER A 393 3.36 21.03 -2.02
CA SER A 393 3.03 21.75 -0.79
C SER A 393 4.24 22.11 0.07
N ALA A 394 5.44 21.61 -0.29
CA ALA A 394 6.67 21.75 0.51
C ALA A 394 6.48 21.27 1.96
N THR A 395 5.75 20.17 2.15
CA THR A 395 5.45 19.58 3.45
C THR A 395 5.93 18.14 3.53
N TYR A 396 6.31 17.69 4.72
CA TYR A 396 6.53 16.27 4.99
C TYR A 396 5.22 15.64 5.45
N THR A 397 4.84 14.53 4.84
CA THR A 397 3.72 13.70 5.29
C THR A 397 4.26 12.52 6.08
N LEU A 398 3.88 12.44 7.35
CA LEU A 398 4.16 11.33 8.25
C LEU A 398 2.89 10.52 8.43
N SER A 399 2.92 9.26 8.01
CA SER A 399 1.84 8.32 8.23
C SER A 399 2.32 7.21 9.16
N ILE A 400 1.55 6.97 10.22
CA ILE A 400 1.83 5.98 11.27
C ILE A 400 0.62 5.06 11.39
N GLY A 401 0.84 3.76 11.21
CA GLY A 401 -0.17 2.73 11.43
C GLY A 401 0.32 1.69 12.43
N ILE A 402 -0.52 1.33 13.39
CA ILE A 402 -0.26 0.27 14.36
C ILE A 402 -1.47 -0.68 14.46
N PRO A 403 -1.25 -1.98 14.78
CA PRO A 403 -2.33 -2.97 14.84
C PRO A 403 -3.30 -2.75 16.01
N THR A 404 -2.91 -1.96 17.00
CA THR A 404 -3.71 -1.62 18.18
C THR A 404 -4.09 -0.14 18.16
N PRO A 405 -5.18 0.28 18.82
CA PRO A 405 -5.52 1.70 18.90
C PRO A 405 -4.38 2.53 19.50
N ILE A 406 -4.18 3.73 18.94
CA ILE A 406 -3.21 4.71 19.40
C ILE A 406 -3.79 5.47 20.60
N ASP A 407 -3.07 5.53 21.71
CA ASP A 407 -3.43 6.37 22.87
C ASP A 407 -2.97 7.80 22.64
N PHE A 408 -1.66 7.99 22.44
CA PHE A 408 -1.10 9.29 22.11
C PHE A 408 0.21 9.17 21.31
N ILE A 409 0.52 10.23 20.58
CA ILE A 409 1.78 10.40 19.88
C ILE A 409 2.44 11.66 20.40
N LEU A 410 3.70 11.55 20.83
CA LEU A 410 4.54 12.68 21.19
C LEU A 410 5.53 12.96 20.06
N ILE A 411 5.55 14.18 19.60
CA ILE A 411 6.45 14.68 18.56
C ILE A 411 7.42 15.66 19.17
N GLN A 412 8.70 15.41 18.99
CA GLN A 412 9.80 16.24 19.43
C GLN A 412 10.68 16.58 18.24
N CYS A 413 10.95 17.86 18.01
CA CYS A 413 11.83 18.29 16.95
C CYS A 413 12.79 19.36 17.47
N ASP A 414 14.06 19.26 17.05
CA ASP A 414 15.09 20.25 17.30
C ASP A 414 15.03 21.45 16.35
N ALA A 415 14.29 21.32 15.23
CA ALA A 415 13.94 22.41 14.33
C ALA A 415 12.52 22.92 14.60
N LYS A 416 12.24 24.15 14.18
CA LYS A 416 10.88 24.70 14.23
C LYS A 416 10.04 24.08 13.13
N ILE A 417 8.95 23.42 13.52
CA ILE A 417 7.99 22.81 12.60
C ILE A 417 6.60 23.36 12.83
N GLU A 418 5.83 23.46 11.76
CA GLU A 418 4.40 23.77 11.77
C GLU A 418 3.63 22.53 11.41
N LEU A 419 2.58 22.22 12.18
CA LEU A 419 1.68 21.12 11.88
C LEU A 419 0.54 21.66 11.03
N MET A 420 0.28 20.94 9.94
CA MET A 420 -0.79 21.26 8.99
C MET A 420 -1.92 20.24 9.14
N ASP A 421 -3.14 20.62 8.74
CA ASP A 421 -4.30 19.70 8.71
C ASP A 421 -4.65 19.04 10.06
N GLU A 422 -4.43 19.75 11.18
CA GLU A 422 -4.70 19.23 12.53
C GLU A 422 -6.15 18.76 12.71
N GLN A 423 -7.08 19.37 11.98
CA GLN A 423 -8.52 19.11 12.11
C GLN A 423 -8.96 17.77 11.45
N LYS A 424 -8.13 17.16 10.61
CA LYS A 424 -8.45 15.88 9.97
C LYS A 424 -8.39 14.69 10.92
N ASN A 425 -7.67 14.83 12.01
CA ASN A 425 -7.50 13.75 12.97
C ASN A 425 -8.42 13.94 14.16
N SER A 426 -9.11 12.86 14.59
CA SER A 426 -9.89 12.84 15.84
C SER A 426 -8.95 12.83 17.06
N ALA A 427 -8.16 13.88 17.23
CA ALA A 427 -7.17 13.98 18.29
C ALA A 427 -7.14 15.37 18.91
N VAL A 428 -6.84 15.44 20.20
CA VAL A 428 -6.52 16.70 20.89
C VAL A 428 -5.05 16.97 20.76
N VAL A 429 -4.71 18.12 20.20
CA VAL A 429 -3.33 18.57 19.99
C VAL A 429 -2.94 19.55 21.06
N SER A 430 -1.80 19.34 21.70
CA SER A 430 -1.22 20.31 22.65
C SER A 430 0.22 20.62 22.29
N TYR A 431 0.53 21.90 22.23
CA TYR A 431 1.88 22.42 22.03
C TYR A 431 2.47 22.82 23.38
N THR A 432 3.75 22.52 23.55
CA THR A 432 4.51 22.98 24.73
C THR A 432 5.60 23.94 24.28
N ASP A 433 5.66 25.12 24.91
CA ASP A 433 6.74 26.06 24.68
C ASP A 433 8.08 25.45 25.14
N SER A 434 8.98 25.29 24.21
CA SER A 434 10.27 24.68 24.48
C SER A 434 11.22 25.72 25.07
N LYS A 435 11.72 25.45 26.27
CA LYS A 435 12.68 26.35 26.94
C LYS A 435 14.16 25.97 26.74
N GLN A 436 14.51 24.80 26.24
CA GLN A 436 15.91 24.39 26.01
C GLN A 436 16.02 23.21 25.04
N GLY A 437 16.70 23.41 23.91
CA GLY A 437 17.18 22.34 23.02
C GLY A 437 16.18 21.73 22.03
N ASN A 438 14.88 21.84 22.28
CA ASN A 438 13.84 21.41 21.35
C ASN A 438 13.03 22.63 20.93
N GLN A 439 12.97 22.91 19.63
CA GLN A 439 12.18 24.03 19.13
C GLN A 439 10.69 23.71 19.05
N THR A 440 10.34 22.44 18.94
CA THR A 440 8.94 22.00 18.87
C THR A 440 8.71 20.74 19.69
N LEU A 441 7.70 20.79 20.58
CA LEU A 441 7.21 19.64 21.33
C LEU A 441 5.68 19.63 21.27
N VAL A 442 5.12 18.56 20.69
CA VAL A 442 3.69 18.44 20.43
C VAL A 442 3.19 17.07 20.87
N THR A 443 2.02 17.05 21.47
CA THR A 443 1.34 15.80 21.84
C THR A 443 -0.01 15.71 21.11
N TYR A 444 -0.21 14.62 20.40
CA TYR A 444 -1.50 14.22 19.83
C TYR A 444 -2.12 13.14 20.70
N ARG A 445 -3.27 13.43 21.28
CA ARG A 445 -4.04 12.46 22.06
C ARG A 445 -5.27 12.05 21.27
N CYS A 446 -5.32 10.78 20.83
CA CYS A 446 -6.46 10.26 20.08
C CYS A 446 -7.68 10.11 20.98
N GLN A 447 -8.83 10.61 20.51
CA GLN A 447 -10.11 10.54 21.25
C GLN A 447 -10.93 9.30 20.90
N MET A 448 -10.66 8.70 19.74
CA MET A 448 -11.32 7.50 19.24
C MET A 448 -10.32 6.36 19.09
N ASN A 449 -10.81 5.16 18.91
CA ASN A 449 -9.96 3.99 18.61
C ASN A 449 -9.40 4.10 17.18
N VAL A 450 -8.39 4.93 17.00
CA VAL A 450 -7.73 5.20 15.73
C VAL A 450 -6.45 4.37 15.66
N ASN A 451 -6.30 3.59 14.60
CA ASN A 451 -5.13 2.74 14.35
C ASN A 451 -4.14 3.37 13.38
N ASN A 452 -4.55 4.40 12.66
CA ASN A 452 -3.75 5.13 11.68
C ASN A 452 -3.82 6.62 11.93
N LEU A 453 -2.69 7.32 11.87
CA LEU A 453 -2.60 8.76 11.99
C LEU A 453 -1.72 9.31 10.85
N GLU A 454 -2.24 10.29 10.12
CA GLU A 454 -1.50 11.01 9.09
C GLU A 454 -1.29 12.45 9.54
N LEU A 455 -0.04 12.89 9.53
CA LEU A 455 0.38 14.21 9.95
C LEU A 455 1.14 14.89 8.83
N LYS A 456 0.80 16.12 8.52
CA LYS A 456 1.56 16.98 7.61
C LYS A 456 2.37 18.00 8.40
N VAL A 457 3.67 17.99 8.14
CA VAL A 457 4.65 18.81 8.84
C VAL A 457 5.34 19.74 7.84
N ARG A 458 5.29 21.03 8.09
CA ARG A 458 6.04 22.05 7.35
C ARG A 458 7.24 22.50 8.17
N THR A 459 8.38 22.60 7.54
CA THR A 459 9.62 23.08 8.17
C THR A 459 9.95 24.47 7.65
N THR A 460 10.66 25.26 8.45
CA THR A 460 11.23 26.52 7.99
C THR A 460 12.33 26.24 6.98
N GLU A 461 12.32 26.95 5.85
CA GLU A 461 13.33 26.75 4.81
C GLU A 461 14.75 27.05 5.34
N GLY A 462 15.70 26.15 5.01
CA GLY A 462 17.07 26.26 5.45
C GLY A 462 17.39 25.63 6.79
N GLU A 463 16.38 25.27 7.59
CA GLU A 463 16.59 24.56 8.85
C GLU A 463 16.82 23.05 8.62
N ARG A 464 17.65 22.47 9.45
CA ARG A 464 17.89 21.03 9.54
C ARG A 464 17.57 20.59 10.94
N GLY A 465 17.07 19.38 11.07
CA GLY A 465 16.79 18.84 12.37
C GLY A 465 16.43 17.35 12.33
N THR A 466 16.21 16.83 13.52
CA THR A 466 15.72 15.47 13.72
C THR A 466 14.34 15.51 14.33
N LEU A 467 13.41 14.81 13.69
CA LEU A 467 12.06 14.60 14.16
C LEU A 467 11.98 13.27 14.90
N ALA A 468 11.82 13.31 16.21
CA ALA A 468 11.59 12.14 17.02
C ALA A 468 10.09 12.01 17.33
N VAL A 469 9.52 10.85 17.02
CA VAL A 469 8.10 10.56 17.22
C VAL A 469 7.97 9.35 18.14
N TYR A 470 7.25 9.51 19.23
CA TYR A 470 7.01 8.46 20.21
C TYR A 470 5.56 8.02 20.11
N VAL A 471 5.35 6.80 19.62
CA VAL A 471 4.02 6.21 19.45
C VAL A 471 3.68 5.34 20.64
N THR A 472 2.59 5.65 21.32
CA THR A 472 2.12 4.92 22.51
C THR A 472 0.76 4.29 22.21
N PRO A 473 0.67 2.94 22.17
CA PRO A 473 -0.58 2.24 21.97
C PRO A 473 -1.43 2.19 23.24
N MET A 474 -2.72 1.93 23.06
CA MET A 474 -3.69 1.76 24.15
C MET A 474 -3.63 0.32 24.73
N ILE A 475 -2.43 -0.15 25.07
CA ILE A 475 -2.20 -1.47 25.67
C ILE A 475 -1.48 -1.36 27.01
N GLN A 476 -1.49 -2.42 27.80
CA GLN A 476 -0.79 -2.54 29.06
C GLN A 476 0.19 -3.73 29.02
N PRO A 477 1.42 -3.63 29.55
CA PRO A 477 2.02 -2.42 30.15
C PRO A 477 2.22 -1.31 29.11
N LYS A 478 2.12 -0.05 29.54
CA LYS A 478 2.34 1.07 28.62
C LYS A 478 3.78 1.06 28.14
N CYS A 479 3.94 1.02 26.85
CA CYS A 479 5.21 1.09 26.15
C CYS A 479 5.11 2.11 25.02
N SER A 480 6.22 2.71 24.62
CA SER A 480 6.28 3.64 23.50
C SER A 480 7.39 3.22 22.56
N ARG A 481 7.11 3.29 21.26
CA ARG A 481 8.15 3.10 20.24
C ARG A 481 8.60 4.46 19.73
N LYS A 482 9.93 4.67 19.75
CA LYS A 482 10.55 5.86 19.19
C LYS A 482 10.88 5.62 17.71
N LEU A 483 10.45 6.54 16.88
CA LEU A 483 10.79 6.66 15.46
C LEU A 483 11.61 7.94 15.29
N THR A 484 12.59 7.94 14.40
CA THR A 484 13.45 9.11 14.19
C THR A 484 13.62 9.36 12.70
N TYR A 485 13.38 10.60 12.29
CA TYR A 485 13.46 11.04 10.90
C TYR A 485 14.36 12.25 10.77
N ASP A 486 15.16 12.29 9.73
CA ASP A 486 16.02 13.42 9.43
C ASP A 486 15.26 14.42 8.55
N ILE A 487 15.16 15.66 9.02
CA ILE A 487 14.65 16.79 8.26
C ILE A 487 15.82 17.46 7.56
N SER A 488 15.82 17.40 6.24
CA SER A 488 16.82 18.06 5.40
C SER A 488 16.28 19.39 4.88
N THR A 489 17.18 20.31 4.61
CA THR A 489 16.79 21.57 3.93
C THR A 489 16.17 21.23 2.57
N LEU A 490 15.05 21.88 2.21
CA LEU A 490 14.36 21.64 0.94
C LEU A 490 15.27 21.86 -0.28
N THR A 491 16.18 22.82 -0.20
CA THR A 491 17.22 23.09 -1.22
C THR A 491 18.19 21.91 -1.38
N THR A 492 18.55 21.22 -0.30
CA THR A 492 19.46 20.05 -0.35
C THR A 492 18.78 18.83 -0.98
N LEU A 493 17.49 18.64 -0.71
CA LEU A 493 16.67 17.57 -1.33
C LEU A 493 16.50 17.80 -2.84
N LYS A 494 16.28 19.04 -3.25
CA LYS A 494 16.24 19.40 -4.68
C LYS A 494 17.56 19.03 -5.39
N ASN A 495 18.69 19.17 -4.72
CA ASN A 495 20.02 18.83 -5.25
C ASN A 495 20.33 17.32 -5.20
N SER A 496 19.77 16.55 -4.26
CA SER A 496 20.03 15.11 -4.18
C SER A 496 19.35 14.31 -5.29
N ILE A 497 18.24 14.80 -5.80
CA ILE A 497 17.46 14.14 -6.88
C ILE A 497 17.97 14.59 -8.27
N THR A 498 18.56 15.76 -8.35
CA THR A 498 19.16 16.26 -9.58
C THR A 498 20.63 15.87 -9.75
N LYS A 499 21.22 15.09 -8.81
CA LYS A 499 22.67 14.79 -8.83
C LYS A 499 23.18 14.07 -10.07
N GLU A 500 22.36 13.38 -10.83
CA GLU A 500 22.82 12.79 -12.11
C GLU A 500 22.58 13.70 -13.32
N ALA A 501 21.47 14.44 -13.36
CA ALA A 501 21.22 15.40 -14.45
C ALA A 501 22.04 16.69 -14.31
N THR A 502 22.36 17.10 -13.07
CA THR A 502 23.08 18.34 -12.79
C THR A 502 24.61 18.19 -12.73
N LYS A 503 25.17 16.97 -12.64
CA LYS A 503 26.64 16.82 -12.76
C LYS A 503 27.20 17.42 -14.06
N LYS A 504 26.44 17.35 -15.15
CA LYS A 504 26.80 18.01 -16.41
C LYS A 504 26.51 19.52 -16.37
N LYS A 505 25.44 19.97 -15.75
CA LYS A 505 25.03 21.38 -15.72
C LYS A 505 25.84 22.20 -14.70
N ILE A 506 26.07 21.63 -13.51
CA ILE A 506 26.95 22.26 -12.49
C ILE A 506 28.40 22.29 -12.94
N LYS A 507 28.87 21.27 -13.69
CA LYS A 507 30.21 21.32 -14.27
C LYS A 507 30.33 22.41 -15.33
N LEU A 508 29.31 22.65 -16.12
CA LEU A 508 29.20 23.73 -17.08
C LEU A 508 29.11 25.13 -16.41
N GLU A 509 28.37 25.26 -15.31
CA GLU A 509 28.28 26.53 -14.57
C GLU A 509 29.55 26.83 -13.76
N ILE A 510 30.19 25.84 -13.17
CA ILE A 510 31.48 26.00 -12.49
C ILE A 510 32.60 26.33 -13.51
N ASP A 511 32.56 25.73 -14.69
CA ASP A 511 33.49 26.06 -15.77
C ASP A 511 33.21 27.48 -16.34
N MET A 512 31.93 27.90 -16.44
CA MET A 512 31.59 29.28 -16.81
C MET A 512 32.00 30.29 -15.73
N CYS A 513 31.81 29.99 -14.43
CA CYS A 513 32.30 30.87 -13.37
C CYS A 513 33.84 30.96 -13.31
N LYS A 514 34.56 29.88 -13.64
CA LYS A 514 36.03 29.93 -13.79
C LYS A 514 36.45 30.76 -15.00
N TYR A 515 35.74 30.67 -16.10
CA TYR A 515 36.01 31.53 -17.27
C TYR A 515 35.71 33.00 -17.00
N LEU A 516 34.63 33.31 -16.27
CA LEU A 516 34.30 34.68 -15.85
C LEU A 516 35.30 35.23 -14.84
N SER A 517 35.78 34.44 -13.87
CA SER A 517 36.81 34.86 -12.92
C SER A 517 38.16 35.07 -13.57
N ILE A 518 38.50 34.28 -14.60
CA ILE A 518 39.73 34.48 -15.41
C ILE A 518 39.57 35.74 -16.28
N SER A 519 38.41 36.03 -16.85
CA SER A 519 38.15 37.24 -17.62
C SER A 519 38.23 38.51 -16.75
N ILE A 520 37.73 38.46 -15.53
CA ILE A 520 37.79 39.58 -14.59
C ILE A 520 39.22 39.80 -14.07
N SER A 521 40.01 38.74 -13.87
CA SER A 521 41.43 38.86 -13.52
C SER A 521 42.29 39.44 -14.66
N PHE A 522 41.89 39.23 -15.92
CA PHE A 522 42.55 39.83 -17.06
C PHE A 522 42.19 41.29 -17.27
N TYR A 523 41.00 41.75 -16.84
CA TYR A 523 40.61 43.16 -16.90
C TYR A 523 41.26 44.03 -15.80
N PHE A 524 41.66 43.43 -14.67
CA PHE A 524 42.40 44.12 -13.61
C PHE A 524 43.91 44.18 -13.78
N LEU A 525 44.45 43.50 -14.80
CA LEU A 525 45.88 43.55 -15.15
C LEU A 525 46.19 44.45 -16.34
N ILE A 526 45.16 45.09 -16.95
CA ILE A 526 45.32 46.00 -18.10
C ILE A 526 44.78 47.41 -17.80
N SER A 527 44.33 47.67 -16.55
CA SER A 527 44.04 49.02 -16.06
C SER A 527 45.10 49.37 -14.94
#